data_970f8d3982f7d766aae1dda573b57c56
#
_entry.id   970f8d3982f7d766aae1dda573b57c56
#
_cell.length_a   1.000
_cell.length_b   1.000
_cell.length_c   1.000
_cell.angle_alpha   90.00
_cell.angle_beta   90.00
_cell.angle_gamma   90.00
#
_symmetry.space_group_name_H-M   'P 1'
#
loop_
_entity.id
_entity.type
_entity.pdbx_description
1 polymer ?
#
loop_
_entity_poly.entity_id
_entity_poly.type
_entity_poly.pdbx_seq_one_letter_code
_entity_poly.pdbx_strand_id
1 'polypeptide(L)'
;AKYGQTLRYNGVKFVNDFHPHATTTSTSQVSITNLDITEYRSAEYLIQVTEGTKYHVTKIIAIHDGTNVTFNEYGTITTSTPLATFTLDINSGSMRLLATPASTNSTTFKVKFDAITV
;
A
#
# COMPACT_ATOMS: atom_id res chain seq x y z
N ALA A 1 3.41 -15.61 15.48
CA ALA A 1 3.39 -15.44 15.34
C ALA A 1 3.25 -14.68 15.14
N LYS A 2 3.33 -14.27 15.23
CA LYS A 2 3.20 -13.80 15.10
C LYS A 2 3.17 -13.23 14.54
N TYR A 3 3.45 -12.79 14.31
CA TYR A 3 3.18 -12.51 13.52
C TYR A 3 3.14 -12.76 12.90
N GLY A 4 3.08 -12.81 13.06
CA GLY A 4 2.92 -13.27 12.66
C GLY A 4 2.47 -13.72 11.95
N GLN A 5 2.48 -13.85 11.95
CA GLN A 5 2.06 -14.58 11.48
C GLN A 5 1.89 -15.47 11.50
N THR A 6 1.59 -15.58 11.97
CA THR A 6 1.43 -16.61 12.05
C THR A 6 0.76 -17.32 11.64
N LEU A 7 1.10 -17.84 11.78
CA LEU A 7 0.25 -18.52 11.17
C LEU A 7 -0.39 -19.49 11.87
N ARG A 8 -1.45 -19.70 11.98
CA ARG A 8 -2.05 -20.72 12.62
C ARG A 8 -2.75 -21.49 11.61
N TYR A 9 -2.81 -22.75 11.78
CA TYR A 9 -3.50 -23.56 10.87
C TYR A 9 -4.41 -24.46 11.65
N ASN A 10 -5.66 -24.54 11.28
CA ASN A 10 -6.64 -25.28 12.02
C ASN A 10 -7.32 -26.34 11.18
N GLY A 11 -6.63 -26.89 10.18
CA GLY A 11 -7.19 -27.91 9.33
C GLY A 11 -7.99 -27.37 8.18
N VAL A 12 -8.22 -26.10 8.18
CA VAL A 12 -8.87 -25.40 7.10
C VAL A 12 -7.80 -24.61 6.39
N LYS A 13 -8.07 -24.21 5.18
CA LYS A 13 -7.11 -23.39 4.48
C LYS A 13 -6.69 -22.24 5.38
N PHE A 14 -5.39 -22.13 5.59
CA PHE A 14 -4.84 -21.03 6.32
C PHE A 14 -4.61 -19.89 5.37
N VAL A 15 -5.18 -18.77 5.70
CA VAL A 15 -5.02 -17.57 4.90
C VAL A 15 -4.51 -16.48 5.81
N ASN A 16 -3.36 -15.95 5.48
CA ASN A 16 -2.89 -14.74 6.10
C ASN A 16 -3.30 -13.60 5.17
N ASP A 17 -4.49 -13.08 5.42
CA ASP A 17 -5.00 -12.00 4.62
C ASP A 17 -4.82 -10.66 5.30
N PHE A 18 -3.92 -10.60 6.26
CA PHE A 18 -3.60 -9.34 6.90
C PHE A 18 -2.76 -8.50 5.94
N HIS A 19 -3.31 -7.41 5.50
CA HIS A 19 -2.64 -6.46 4.63
C HIS A 19 -2.74 -5.08 5.25
N PRO A 20 -1.72 -4.23 5.07
CA PRO A 20 -1.89 -2.82 5.43
C PRO A 20 -3.11 -2.26 4.73
N HIS A 21 -3.88 -1.49 5.48
CA HIS A 21 -5.10 -0.91 4.93
C HIS A 21 -5.41 0.40 5.63
N ALA A 22 -6.23 1.21 4.99
CA ALA A 22 -6.70 2.48 5.54
C ALA A 22 -8.05 2.79 4.93
N THR A 23 -8.92 3.41 5.71
CA THR A 23 -10.21 3.90 5.22
C THR A 23 -10.33 5.36 5.62
N THR A 24 -10.75 6.20 4.68
CA THR A 24 -10.87 7.62 4.93
C THR A 24 -12.07 8.18 4.20
N THR A 25 -12.60 9.29 4.74
CA THR A 25 -13.68 10.06 4.10
C THR A 25 -13.19 11.45 3.75
N SER A 26 -11.89 11.63 3.62
CA SER A 26 -11.27 12.91 3.34
C SER A 26 -10.45 12.82 2.06
N THR A 27 -10.26 13.94 1.39
CA THR A 27 -9.33 14.03 0.26
C THR A 27 -7.92 14.36 0.71
N SER A 28 -7.67 14.40 2.01
CA SER A 28 -6.32 14.60 2.53
C SER A 28 -5.47 13.36 2.33
N GLN A 29 -4.19 13.56 2.09
CA GLN A 29 -3.25 12.48 1.90
C GLN A 29 -3.15 11.63 3.15
N VAL A 30 -3.09 10.31 2.97
CA VAL A 30 -3.00 9.36 4.07
C VAL A 30 -1.84 8.41 3.81
N SER A 31 -1.11 8.05 4.87
CA SER A 31 -0.02 7.08 4.81
C SER A 31 -0.60 5.68 5.01
N ILE A 32 -0.27 4.76 4.11
CA ILE A 32 -0.80 3.40 4.18
C ILE A 32 0.23 2.43 4.72
N THR A 33 1.48 2.52 4.27
CA THR A 33 2.54 1.63 4.72
C THR A 33 3.79 2.41 5.06
N ASN A 34 4.58 1.86 5.99
CA ASN A 34 5.87 2.39 6.38
C ASN A 34 6.88 1.25 6.38
N LEU A 35 8.00 1.43 5.68
CA LEU A 35 9.09 0.46 5.65
C LEU A 35 10.36 1.13 6.15
N ASP A 36 11.00 0.51 7.13
CA ASP A 36 12.24 1.03 7.73
C ASP A 36 13.35 1.04 6.67
N ILE A 37 13.88 2.22 6.37
CA ILE A 37 14.89 2.36 5.32
C ILE A 37 16.24 1.77 5.71
N THR A 38 16.46 1.45 6.98
CA THR A 38 17.67 0.76 7.40
C THR A 38 17.57 -0.74 7.18
N GLU A 39 16.37 -1.28 6.95
CA GLU A 39 16.14 -2.71 6.74
C GLU A 39 15.81 -3.02 5.29
N TYR A 40 15.06 -2.17 4.62
CA TYR A 40 14.54 -2.45 3.27
C TYR A 40 15.04 -1.41 2.29
N ARG A 41 15.42 -1.89 1.12
CA ARG A 41 15.93 -1.05 0.03
C ARG A 41 14.85 -0.76 -1.01
N SER A 42 14.05 -1.76 -1.33
CA SER A 42 13.06 -1.62 -2.39
C SER A 42 11.81 -2.42 -2.06
N ALA A 43 10.73 -2.10 -2.75
CA ALA A 43 9.47 -2.82 -2.53
C ALA A 43 8.62 -2.76 -3.79
N GLU A 44 7.77 -3.77 -3.94
CA GLU A 44 6.73 -3.79 -4.95
C GLU A 44 5.39 -3.80 -4.22
N TYR A 45 4.48 -2.91 -4.60
CA TYR A 45 3.17 -2.76 -3.98
C TYR A 45 2.07 -3.12 -4.97
N LEU A 46 1.10 -3.89 -4.51
CA LEU A 46 -0.15 -4.09 -5.22
C LEU A 46 -1.23 -3.41 -4.39
N ILE A 47 -1.89 -2.41 -4.96
CA ILE A 47 -2.80 -1.54 -4.22
C ILE A 47 -4.21 -1.69 -4.78
N GLN A 48 -5.17 -1.96 -3.89
CA GLN A 48 -6.57 -2.07 -4.25
C GLN A 48 -7.34 -0.97 -3.54
N VAL A 49 -8.14 -0.24 -4.29
CA VAL A 49 -8.95 0.87 -3.77
C VAL A 49 -10.40 0.56 -4.01
N THR A 50 -11.23 0.77 -3.00
CA THR A 50 -12.69 0.57 -3.08
C THR A 50 -13.39 1.81 -2.61
N GLU A 51 -14.34 2.29 -3.42
CA GLU A 51 -15.21 3.40 -3.05
C GLU A 51 -16.62 3.00 -3.47
N GLY A 52 -17.44 2.50 -2.52
CA GLY A 52 -18.76 1.99 -2.84
C GLY A 52 -18.68 0.78 -3.76
N THR A 53 -19.20 0.91 -4.97
CA THR A 53 -19.14 -0.14 -6.00
C THR A 53 -18.12 0.18 -7.08
N LYS A 54 -17.23 1.12 -6.82
CA LYS A 54 -16.15 1.48 -7.74
C LYS A 54 -14.85 0.90 -7.25
N TYR A 55 -14.02 0.43 -8.16
CA TYR A 55 -12.80 -0.28 -7.83
C TYR A 55 -11.64 0.21 -8.67
N HIS A 56 -10.44 0.16 -8.09
CA HIS A 56 -9.23 0.65 -8.70
C HIS A 56 -8.08 -0.22 -8.19
N VAL A 57 -7.26 -0.73 -9.08
CA VAL A 57 -6.07 -1.48 -8.71
C VAL A 57 -4.88 -0.94 -9.48
N THR A 58 -3.72 -0.90 -8.83
CA THR A 58 -2.49 -0.45 -9.47
C THR A 58 -1.30 -1.10 -8.78
N LYS A 59 -0.17 -1.06 -9.46
CA LYS A 59 1.10 -1.55 -8.90
C LYS A 59 2.11 -0.43 -8.88
N ILE A 60 3.01 -0.47 -7.89
CA ILE A 60 4.14 0.45 -7.79
C ILE A 60 5.37 -0.35 -7.43
N ILE A 61 6.47 -0.08 -8.13
CA ILE A 61 7.77 -0.58 -7.75
C ILE A 61 8.63 0.62 -7.33
N ALA A 62 9.29 0.52 -6.18
CA ALA A 62 9.96 1.65 -5.57
C ALA A 62 11.31 1.25 -5.00
N ILE A 63 12.25 2.19 -5.04
CA ILE A 63 13.56 2.02 -4.43
C ILE A 63 14.00 3.35 -3.86
N HIS A 64 14.76 3.32 -2.75
CA HIS A 64 15.29 4.55 -2.18
C HIS A 64 16.81 4.49 -2.08
N ASP A 65 17.41 5.66 -1.98
CA ASP A 65 18.86 5.78 -1.82
C ASP A 65 19.26 6.29 -0.41
N GLY A 66 18.32 6.23 0.53
CA GLY A 66 18.52 6.76 1.88
C GLY A 66 18.01 8.17 2.06
N THR A 67 17.78 8.88 0.97
CA THR A 67 17.32 10.27 1.00
C THR A 67 16.07 10.46 0.16
N ASN A 68 16.06 9.88 -1.03
CA ASN A 68 14.97 10.04 -1.99
C ASN A 68 14.42 8.69 -2.40
N VAL A 69 13.13 8.67 -2.77
CA VAL A 69 12.47 7.50 -3.32
C VAL A 69 12.25 7.73 -4.80
N THR A 70 12.60 6.72 -5.59
CA THR A 70 12.28 6.68 -7.02
C THR A 70 11.30 5.54 -7.23
N PHE A 71 10.20 5.80 -7.93
CA PHE A 71 9.19 4.76 -8.11
C PHE A 71 8.53 4.88 -9.48
N ASN A 72 7.90 3.78 -9.87
CA ASN A 72 7.15 3.71 -11.11
C ASN A 72 5.81 3.03 -10.82
N GLU A 73 4.74 3.67 -11.26
CA GLU A 73 3.39 3.11 -11.13
C GLU A 73 2.97 2.54 -12.47
N TYR A 74 2.40 1.33 -12.45
CA TYR A 74 2.03 0.63 -13.68
C TYR A 74 0.88 -0.34 -13.41
N GLY A 75 0.25 -0.82 -14.49
CA GLY A 75 -0.82 -1.80 -14.37
C GLY A 75 -2.10 -1.24 -13.79
N THR A 76 -2.36 0.04 -13.95
CA THR A 76 -3.53 0.68 -13.37
C THR A 76 -4.79 0.28 -14.11
N ILE A 77 -5.78 -0.20 -13.36
CA ILE A 77 -7.09 -0.58 -13.90
C ILE A 77 -8.16 0.02 -12.98
N THR A 78 -9.16 0.67 -13.57
CA THR A 78 -10.29 1.20 -12.83
C THR A 78 -11.59 0.73 -13.48
N THR A 79 -12.62 0.52 -12.66
CA THR A 79 -13.92 0.14 -13.19
C THR A 79 -14.75 1.34 -13.62
N SER A 80 -14.32 2.53 -13.24
CA SER A 80 -15.05 3.76 -13.51
C SER A 80 -14.05 4.88 -13.77
N THR A 81 -13.55 5.50 -12.70
CA THR A 81 -12.56 6.58 -12.78
C THR A 81 -11.46 6.29 -11.75
N PRO A 82 -10.31 6.94 -11.89
CA PRO A 82 -9.29 6.81 -10.84
C PRO A 82 -9.86 7.28 -9.50
N LEU A 83 -9.67 6.46 -8.47
CA LEU A 83 -10.22 6.75 -7.14
C LEU A 83 -9.22 7.43 -6.23
N ALA A 84 -7.94 7.42 -6.59
CA ALA A 84 -6.88 8.02 -5.79
C ALA A 84 -5.63 8.18 -6.61
N THR A 85 -4.71 9.01 -6.11
CA THR A 85 -3.35 9.11 -6.63
C THR A 85 -2.38 8.68 -5.53
N PHE A 86 -1.19 8.25 -5.94
CA PHE A 86 -0.21 7.68 -5.02
C PHE A 86 1.15 8.33 -5.20
N THR A 87 1.89 8.43 -4.10
CA THR A 87 3.27 8.87 -4.11
C THR A 87 4.02 8.18 -2.97
N LEU A 88 5.32 8.30 -2.97
CA LEU A 88 6.14 7.77 -1.90
C LEU A 88 7.14 8.83 -1.45
N ASP A 89 7.50 8.78 -0.17
CA ASP A 89 8.54 9.64 0.37
C ASP A 89 9.28 8.91 1.49
N ILE A 90 10.31 9.57 2.01
CA ILE A 90 10.99 9.12 3.22
C ILE A 90 10.65 10.14 4.30
N ASN A 91 10.16 9.65 5.43
CA ASN A 91 9.84 10.49 6.56
C ASN A 91 10.19 9.75 7.84
N SER A 92 11.01 10.39 8.68
CA SER A 92 11.41 9.82 9.97
C SER A 92 11.99 8.42 9.87
N GLY A 93 12.80 8.18 8.84
CA GLY A 93 13.46 6.88 8.67
C GLY A 93 12.58 5.82 8.04
N SER A 94 11.43 6.18 7.47
CA SER A 94 10.54 5.22 6.83
C SER A 94 10.23 5.64 5.41
N MET A 95 10.22 4.67 4.50
CA MET A 95 9.68 4.85 3.16
C MET A 95 8.18 4.64 3.25
N ARG A 96 7.43 5.68 2.93
CA ARG A 96 5.98 5.68 3.09
C ARG A 96 5.27 5.61 1.76
N LEU A 97 4.24 4.77 1.68
CA LEU A 97 3.30 4.79 0.57
C LEU A 97 2.14 5.68 0.97
N LEU A 98 1.93 6.75 0.20
CA LEU A 98 0.94 7.78 0.48
C LEU A 98 -0.13 7.76 -0.59
N ALA A 99 -1.39 7.93 -0.17
CA ALA A 99 -2.52 7.95 -1.08
C ALA A 99 -3.34 9.22 -0.86
N THR A 100 -3.81 9.80 -1.95
CA THR A 100 -4.70 10.96 -1.91
C THR A 100 -6.01 10.57 -2.57
N PRO A 101 -7.10 10.40 -1.78
CA PRO A 101 -8.39 10.03 -2.36
C PRO A 101 -8.95 11.11 -3.27
N ALA A 102 -9.70 10.70 -4.28
CA ALA A 102 -10.29 11.62 -5.25
C ALA A 102 -11.58 12.25 -4.75
N SER A 103 -12.20 11.69 -3.70
CA SER A 103 -13.47 12.19 -3.20
C SER A 103 -13.55 12.06 -1.69
N THR A 104 -14.60 12.64 -1.11
CA THR A 104 -14.86 12.54 0.32
C THR A 104 -15.76 11.37 0.69
N ASN A 105 -16.13 10.55 -0.29
CA ASN A 105 -16.85 9.31 0.00
C ASN A 105 -15.87 8.33 0.69
N SER A 106 -16.44 7.41 1.47
CA SER A 106 -15.62 6.43 2.18
C SER A 106 -14.80 5.64 1.16
N THR A 107 -13.49 5.72 1.29
CA THR A 107 -12.54 5.09 0.38
C THR A 107 -11.62 4.18 1.18
N THR A 108 -11.51 2.93 0.78
CA THR A 108 -10.68 1.94 1.48
C THR A 108 -9.53 1.53 0.59
N PHE A 109 -8.33 1.55 1.17
CA PHE A 109 -7.10 1.12 0.53
C PHE A 109 -6.63 -0.17 1.17
N LYS A 110 -6.29 -1.16 0.37
CA LYS A 110 -5.66 -2.41 0.83
C LYS A 110 -4.42 -2.63 0.00
N VAL A 111 -3.32 -2.99 0.67
CA VAL A 111 -2.03 -3.10 0.01
C VAL A 111 -1.40 -4.45 0.33
N LYS A 112 -0.90 -5.10 -0.71
CA LYS A 112 -0.02 -6.25 -0.59
C LYS A 112 1.33 -5.84 -1.11
N PHE A 113 2.41 -6.17 -0.40
CA PHE A 113 3.73 -5.76 -0.85
C PHE A 113 4.78 -6.80 -0.55
N ASP A 114 5.84 -6.77 -1.35
CA ASP A 114 7.05 -7.54 -1.15
C ASP A 114 8.22 -6.57 -1.07
N ALA A 115 9.09 -6.76 -0.09
CA ALA A 115 10.22 -5.87 0.13
C ALA A 115 11.53 -6.62 0.08
N ILE A 116 12.59 -5.93 -0.39
CA ILE A 116 13.93 -6.48 -0.48
C ILE A 116 14.82 -5.69 0.46
N THR A 117 15.61 -6.42 1.24
CA THR A 117 16.48 -5.81 2.26
C THR A 117 17.64 -5.05 1.64
N VAL A 118 18.22 -4.17 2.45
CA VAL A 118 19.43 -3.43 2.08
C VAL A 118 20.65 -4.33 1.96
#